data_169d9ebdfe0b8e3843bf7504e62ae2f6
#
_entry.id   169d9ebdfe0b8e3843bf7504e62ae2f6
#
_cell.length_a   1.000
_cell.length_b   1.000
_cell.length_c   1.000
_cell.angle_alpha   90.00
_cell.angle_beta   90.00
_cell.angle_gamma   90.00
#
_symmetry.space_group_name_H-M   'P 1'
#
loop_
_entity.id
_entity.type
_entity.pdbx_description
1 polymer ?
#
loop_
_entity_poly.entity_id
_entity_poly.type
_entity_poly.pdbx_seq_one_letter_code
_entity_poly.pdbx_strand_id
1 'polypeptide(L)'
;MEKSQRLTQYSKGSGCGCKIQPAVLGNLLSGMRENGKVYPEILVGNDHNDDASVYDLGNGMCLLQTVDFFTPMVDDPEVFGMASAANALSDIYAMGGRPIMANAVLGWPVDEIDIEIAKKVLQGGLSCCDGLSVPLVGGHSIDSRDPIYGLSVTGLVEKAKLRTNAMAKASDYIAITKPLGIGMLSAAHKRGLSDEAQNKALYEILTQVNTIGASLADINGVHA
;
A
#
# COMPACT_ATOMS: atom_id res chain seq x y z
N MET A 1 10.21 9.26 -34.00
CA MET A 1 9.31 8.57 -33.06
C MET A 1 10.07 8.45 -31.76
N GLU A 2 9.77 9.31 -30.78
CA GLU A 2 10.29 9.14 -29.42
C GLU A 2 9.89 7.76 -28.92
N LYS A 3 10.85 6.98 -28.44
CA LYS A 3 10.55 5.74 -27.74
C LYS A 3 9.76 6.12 -26.49
N SER A 4 8.49 5.79 -26.43
CA SER A 4 7.69 5.91 -25.23
C SER A 4 8.46 5.27 -24.08
N GLN A 5 8.87 6.06 -23.09
CA GLN A 5 9.59 5.57 -21.92
C GLN A 5 8.64 4.69 -21.10
N ARG A 6 8.95 3.42 -21.02
CA ARG A 6 8.17 2.46 -20.22
C ARG A 6 8.65 2.49 -18.78
N LEU A 7 7.80 2.90 -17.84
CA LEU A 7 8.16 2.99 -16.42
C LEU A 7 8.61 1.65 -15.83
N THR A 8 8.00 0.55 -16.27
CA THR A 8 8.36 -0.79 -15.79
C THR A 8 9.80 -1.21 -16.12
N GLN A 9 10.48 -0.54 -17.05
CA GLN A 9 11.89 -0.82 -17.37
C GLN A 9 12.84 -0.35 -16.28
N TYR A 10 12.45 0.65 -15.48
CA TYR A 10 13.24 1.19 -14.38
C TYR A 10 13.01 0.43 -13.05
N SER A 11 12.28 -0.66 -13.09
CA SER A 11 11.95 -1.47 -11.92
C SER A 11 12.57 -2.87 -12.02
N LYS A 12 13.31 -3.33 -11.01
CA LYS A 12 13.79 -4.71 -10.93
C LYS A 12 12.68 -5.70 -10.63
N GLY A 13 11.71 -5.30 -9.77
CA GLY A 13 10.53 -6.06 -9.39
C GLY A 13 9.27 -5.56 -10.11
N SER A 14 8.10 -6.00 -9.66
CA SER A 14 6.79 -5.49 -10.05
C SER A 14 5.98 -5.26 -8.77
N GLY A 15 5.65 -4.00 -8.47
CA GLY A 15 4.86 -3.65 -7.29
C GLY A 15 5.40 -4.26 -6.00
N CYS A 16 4.55 -4.92 -5.23
CA CYS A 16 4.94 -5.59 -3.98
C CYS A 16 6.05 -6.65 -4.14
N GLY A 17 6.32 -7.12 -5.36
CA GLY A 17 7.45 -8.02 -5.65
C GLY A 17 8.84 -7.38 -5.48
N CYS A 18 8.92 -6.05 -5.26
CA CYS A 18 10.17 -5.37 -4.91
C CYS A 18 10.48 -5.41 -3.39
N LYS A 19 9.54 -5.86 -2.55
CA LYS A 19 9.74 -5.96 -1.09
C LYS A 19 10.86 -6.96 -0.77
N ILE A 20 11.61 -6.67 0.30
CA ILE A 20 12.64 -7.58 0.84
C ILE A 20 11.94 -8.88 1.27
N GLN A 21 12.56 -10.02 0.94
CA GLN A 21 12.02 -11.32 1.32
C GLN A 21 11.82 -11.41 2.85
N PRO A 22 10.71 -11.97 3.34
CA PRO A 22 10.39 -12.02 4.77
C PRO A 22 11.49 -12.62 5.64
N ALA A 23 12.16 -13.68 5.18
CA ALA A 23 13.28 -14.28 5.89
C ALA A 23 14.49 -13.34 6.06
N VAL A 24 14.79 -12.53 5.03
CA VAL A 24 15.87 -11.53 5.07
C VAL A 24 15.49 -10.38 5.98
N LEU A 25 14.23 -9.90 5.88
CA LEU A 25 13.71 -8.85 6.75
C LEU A 25 13.69 -9.30 8.21
N GLY A 26 13.26 -10.53 8.48
CA GLY A 26 13.29 -11.10 9.82
C GLY A 26 14.70 -11.12 10.44
N ASN A 27 15.72 -11.46 9.64
CA ASN A 27 17.12 -11.39 10.08
C ASN A 27 17.60 -9.96 10.34
N LEU A 28 17.18 -8.98 9.53
CA LEU A 28 17.52 -7.57 9.74
C LEU A 28 16.89 -7.01 11.03
N LEU A 29 15.69 -7.44 11.35
CA LEU A 29 14.95 -6.98 12.53
C LEU A 29 15.26 -7.79 13.80
N SER A 30 15.94 -8.94 13.66
CA SER A 30 16.32 -9.80 14.79
C SER A 30 17.28 -9.04 15.75
N GLY A 31 17.02 -9.13 17.05
CA GLY A 31 17.82 -8.46 18.09
C GLY A 31 17.52 -6.97 18.28
N MET A 32 16.76 -6.32 17.39
CA MET A 32 16.43 -4.89 17.57
C MET A 32 15.50 -4.63 18.77
N ARG A 33 14.82 -5.67 19.28
CA ARG A 33 13.81 -5.57 20.32
C ARG A 33 14.18 -6.20 21.66
N GLU A 34 15.22 -7.02 21.71
CA GLU A 34 15.60 -7.75 22.95
C GLU A 34 15.90 -6.83 24.15
N ASN A 35 16.18 -5.55 23.90
CA ASN A 35 16.41 -4.52 24.93
C ASN A 35 15.52 -3.28 24.74
N GLY A 36 14.42 -3.39 23.99
CA GLY A 36 13.55 -2.27 23.64
C GLY A 36 12.70 -1.80 24.82
N LYS A 37 12.52 -0.46 24.93
CA LYS A 37 11.55 0.11 25.86
C LYS A 37 10.13 -0.31 25.43
N VAL A 38 9.35 -0.81 26.37
CA VAL A 38 7.94 -1.13 26.17
C VAL A 38 7.13 0.15 26.23
N TYR A 39 6.27 0.36 25.28
CA TYR A 39 5.32 1.48 25.20
C TYR A 39 3.90 0.89 25.26
N PRO A 40 3.21 1.01 26.42
CA PRO A 40 1.89 0.38 26.63
C PRO A 40 0.82 0.86 25.65
N GLU A 41 0.99 2.06 25.10
CA GLU A 41 0.07 2.67 24.14
C GLU A 41 0.19 2.05 22.72
N ILE A 42 1.29 1.35 22.42
CA ILE A 42 1.46 0.66 21.13
C ILE A 42 0.77 -0.72 21.24
N LEU A 43 -0.39 -0.83 20.63
CA LEU A 43 -1.17 -2.07 20.62
C LEU A 43 -0.70 -3.05 19.55
N VAL A 44 -0.26 -2.53 18.40
CA VAL A 44 0.27 -3.29 17.26
C VAL A 44 1.55 -2.64 16.77
N GLY A 45 2.59 -3.43 16.72
CA GLY A 45 3.90 -3.06 16.18
C GLY A 45 4.33 -4.07 15.10
N ASN A 46 5.62 -4.45 15.07
CA ASN A 46 6.13 -5.37 14.04
C ASN A 46 6.00 -6.86 14.40
N ASP A 47 5.31 -7.23 15.50
CA ASP A 47 5.38 -8.61 16.04
C ASP A 47 4.60 -9.63 15.21
N HIS A 48 3.51 -9.21 14.56
CA HIS A 48 2.60 -10.08 13.83
C HIS A 48 2.48 -9.74 12.34
N ASN A 49 3.32 -8.82 11.83
CA ASN A 49 3.29 -8.36 10.43
C ASN A 49 1.90 -7.88 10.01
N ASP A 50 1.24 -7.14 10.89
CA ASP A 50 -0.02 -6.47 10.57
C ASP A 50 0.20 -5.35 9.56
N ASP A 51 -0.88 -4.93 8.88
CA ASP A 51 -0.81 -3.97 7.78
C ASP A 51 -0.48 -2.54 8.24
N ALA A 52 -0.83 -2.18 9.50
CA ALA A 52 -0.52 -0.88 10.07
C ALA A 52 -0.10 -0.99 11.55
N SER A 53 0.72 -0.06 12.02
CA SER A 53 0.96 0.11 13.46
C SER A 53 -0.22 0.80 14.13
N VAL A 54 -0.45 0.48 15.41
CA VAL A 54 -1.61 0.95 16.18
C VAL A 54 -1.18 1.58 17.49
N TYR A 55 -1.57 2.85 17.69
CA TYR A 55 -1.37 3.60 18.93
C TYR A 55 -2.73 3.83 19.62
N ASP A 56 -2.87 3.45 20.88
CA ASP A 56 -4.06 3.70 21.70
C ASP A 56 -4.09 5.16 22.17
N LEU A 57 -5.14 5.89 21.82
CA LEU A 57 -5.33 7.28 22.24
C LEU A 57 -5.93 7.41 23.66
N GLY A 58 -6.26 6.29 24.31
CA GLY A 58 -6.78 6.28 25.69
C GLY A 58 -8.26 6.66 25.85
N ASN A 59 -8.95 7.00 24.75
CA ASN A 59 -10.36 7.45 24.75
C ASN A 59 -11.28 6.49 23.96
N GLY A 60 -10.87 5.23 23.79
CA GLY A 60 -11.60 4.23 23.01
C GLY A 60 -11.31 4.30 21.50
N MET A 61 -10.46 5.23 21.06
CA MET A 61 -9.98 5.36 19.69
C MET A 61 -8.52 4.94 19.59
N CYS A 62 -8.13 4.44 18.44
CA CYS A 62 -6.75 4.15 18.08
C CYS A 62 -6.36 4.92 16.82
N LEU A 63 -5.10 5.37 16.78
CA LEU A 63 -4.46 5.89 15.60
C LEU A 63 -3.79 4.75 14.86
N LEU A 64 -4.01 4.69 13.56
CA LEU A 64 -3.36 3.78 12.62
C LEU A 64 -2.33 4.53 11.80
N GLN A 65 -1.16 3.92 11.58
CA GLN A 65 -0.11 4.49 10.75
C GLN A 65 0.52 3.42 9.88
N THR A 66 0.50 3.64 8.57
CA THR A 66 1.22 2.81 7.59
C THR A 66 2.10 3.66 6.68
N VAL A 67 3.06 3.02 6.06
CA VAL A 67 3.82 3.56 4.93
C VAL A 67 4.08 2.44 3.93
N ASP A 68 3.57 2.59 2.72
CA ASP A 68 3.83 1.63 1.65
C ASP A 68 4.15 2.36 0.34
N PHE A 69 5.23 1.93 -0.31
CA PHE A 69 5.70 2.46 -1.58
C PHE A 69 6.42 1.37 -2.36
N PHE A 70 6.42 1.48 -3.68
CA PHE A 70 7.08 0.51 -4.55
C PHE A 70 7.48 1.11 -5.90
N THR A 71 8.20 0.32 -6.67
CA THR A 71 8.61 0.65 -8.03
C THR A 71 7.47 0.37 -9.03
N PRO A 72 7.46 1.01 -10.23
CA PRO A 72 6.40 0.85 -11.21
C PRO A 72 6.10 -0.60 -11.58
N MET A 73 4.82 -0.96 -11.51
CA MET A 73 4.29 -2.25 -11.92
C MET A 73 3.54 -2.18 -13.25
N VAL A 74 3.20 -0.98 -13.69
CA VAL A 74 2.55 -0.68 -14.97
C VAL A 74 3.26 0.50 -15.64
N ASP A 75 3.08 0.65 -16.95
CA ASP A 75 3.74 1.70 -17.72
C ASP A 75 2.95 3.01 -17.73
N ASP A 76 1.65 2.96 -17.51
CA ASP A 76 0.82 4.16 -17.36
C ASP A 76 1.12 4.85 -16.01
N PRO A 77 1.63 6.11 -16.03
CA PRO A 77 2.06 6.78 -14.81
C PRO A 77 0.89 7.14 -13.88
N GLU A 78 -0.26 7.47 -14.43
CA GLU A 78 -1.44 7.83 -13.63
C GLU A 78 -2.00 6.60 -12.91
N VAL A 79 -2.09 5.46 -13.63
CA VAL A 79 -2.47 4.17 -13.06
C VAL A 79 -1.46 3.71 -12.00
N PHE A 80 -0.16 3.92 -12.23
CA PHE A 80 0.86 3.61 -11.21
C PHE A 80 0.65 4.43 -9.94
N GLY A 81 0.38 5.73 -10.07
CA GLY A 81 0.07 6.60 -8.94
C GLY A 81 -1.18 6.17 -8.19
N MET A 82 -2.28 5.88 -8.90
CA MET A 82 -3.53 5.38 -8.32
C MET A 82 -3.34 4.05 -7.59
N ALA A 83 -2.64 3.09 -8.21
CA ALA A 83 -2.39 1.77 -7.63
C ALA A 83 -1.54 1.86 -6.35
N SER A 84 -0.55 2.75 -6.33
CA SER A 84 0.30 2.96 -5.16
C SER A 84 -0.49 3.57 -3.99
N ALA A 85 -1.33 4.54 -4.27
CA ALA A 85 -2.22 5.14 -3.28
C ALA A 85 -3.27 4.12 -2.78
N ALA A 86 -3.91 3.37 -3.70
CA ALA A 86 -4.89 2.35 -3.35
C ALA A 86 -4.29 1.27 -2.43
N ASN A 87 -3.05 0.87 -2.67
CA ASN A 87 -2.36 -0.10 -1.83
C ASN A 87 -2.16 0.43 -0.40
N ALA A 88 -1.55 1.62 -0.24
CA ALA A 88 -1.28 2.18 1.08
C ALA A 88 -2.56 2.54 1.87
N LEU A 89 -3.60 3.04 1.19
CA LEU A 89 -4.89 3.32 1.82
C LEU A 89 -5.58 2.03 2.29
N SER A 90 -5.40 0.93 1.56
CA SER A 90 -6.02 -0.37 1.88
C SER A 90 -5.54 -0.95 3.20
N ASP A 91 -4.31 -0.67 3.64
CA ASP A 91 -3.77 -1.12 4.93
C ASP A 91 -4.61 -0.60 6.11
N ILE A 92 -5.03 0.67 6.03
CA ILE A 92 -5.89 1.26 7.07
C ILE A 92 -7.26 0.58 7.10
N TYR A 93 -7.83 0.31 5.94
CA TYR A 93 -9.13 -0.39 5.85
C TYR A 93 -9.02 -1.85 6.31
N ALA A 94 -7.90 -2.54 6.02
CA ALA A 94 -7.65 -3.91 6.48
C ALA A 94 -7.67 -4.02 8.02
N MET A 95 -7.20 -2.97 8.71
CA MET A 95 -7.23 -2.89 10.18
C MET A 95 -8.60 -2.45 10.74
N GLY A 96 -9.66 -2.39 9.91
CA GLY A 96 -11.00 -1.93 10.30
C GLY A 96 -11.13 -0.42 10.44
N GLY A 97 -10.11 0.35 10.08
CA GLY A 97 -10.03 1.79 10.24
C GLY A 97 -10.51 2.58 9.02
N ARG A 98 -10.40 3.90 9.14
CA ARG A 98 -10.65 4.88 8.07
C ARG A 98 -9.47 5.83 7.96
N PRO A 99 -8.91 6.03 6.75
CA PRO A 99 -7.85 7.02 6.53
C PRO A 99 -8.39 8.43 6.82
N ILE A 100 -7.54 9.29 7.41
CA ILE A 100 -7.88 10.70 7.69
C ILE A 100 -6.98 11.67 6.96
N MET A 101 -5.76 11.27 6.62
CA MET A 101 -4.84 12.05 5.78
C MET A 101 -3.73 11.16 5.24
N ALA A 102 -3.08 11.62 4.19
CA ALA A 102 -1.92 10.97 3.59
C ALA A 102 -0.80 11.97 3.25
N ASN A 103 0.43 11.46 3.21
CA ASN A 103 1.62 12.15 2.70
C ASN A 103 2.26 11.31 1.60
N ALA A 104 2.66 11.95 0.50
CA ALA A 104 3.33 11.27 -0.61
C ALA A 104 4.80 10.97 -0.28
N VAL A 105 5.27 9.81 -0.73
CA VAL A 105 6.69 9.44 -0.78
C VAL A 105 7.06 9.26 -2.24
N LEU A 106 7.98 10.09 -2.74
CA LEU A 106 8.41 10.08 -4.14
C LEU A 106 9.94 9.98 -4.22
N GLY A 107 10.44 8.95 -4.86
CA GLY A 107 11.80 8.91 -5.39
C GLY A 107 11.75 8.97 -6.91
N TRP A 108 12.54 9.87 -7.53
CA TRP A 108 12.47 10.04 -8.98
C TRP A 108 13.85 10.28 -9.59
N PRO A 109 14.24 9.55 -10.65
CA PRO A 109 15.49 9.79 -11.36
C PRO A 109 15.33 10.97 -12.33
N VAL A 110 15.52 12.19 -11.82
CA VAL A 110 15.21 13.44 -12.54
C VAL A 110 16.00 13.64 -13.83
N ASP A 111 17.19 13.05 -13.93
CA ASP A 111 18.02 13.11 -15.12
C ASP A 111 17.69 12.03 -16.17
N GLU A 112 16.89 11.01 -15.82
CA GLU A 112 16.61 9.87 -16.71
C GLU A 112 15.15 9.82 -17.16
N ILE A 113 14.20 10.26 -16.33
CA ILE A 113 12.75 10.20 -16.60
C ILE A 113 12.17 11.60 -16.49
N ASP A 114 11.46 12.03 -17.53
CA ASP A 114 10.82 13.34 -17.60
C ASP A 114 9.96 13.61 -16.34
N ILE A 115 10.14 14.80 -15.78
CA ILE A 115 9.39 15.26 -14.60
C ILE A 115 7.88 15.34 -14.83
N GLU A 116 7.44 15.55 -16.09
CA GLU A 116 6.01 15.53 -16.42
C GLU A 116 5.39 14.13 -16.25
N ILE A 117 6.19 13.07 -16.31
CA ILE A 117 5.75 11.70 -15.98
C ILE A 117 5.56 11.57 -14.45
N ALA A 118 6.48 12.11 -13.64
CA ALA A 118 6.32 12.15 -12.18
C ALA A 118 5.05 12.91 -11.77
N LYS A 119 4.76 14.01 -12.44
CA LYS A 119 3.54 14.81 -12.20
C LYS A 119 2.27 13.99 -12.43
N LYS A 120 2.23 13.16 -13.49
CA LYS A 120 1.10 12.23 -13.72
C LYS A 120 0.98 11.18 -12.65
N VAL A 121 2.11 10.65 -12.12
CA VAL A 121 2.10 9.72 -10.98
C VAL A 121 1.48 10.38 -9.75
N LEU A 122 1.91 11.59 -9.41
CA LEU A 122 1.34 12.36 -8.30
C LEU A 122 -0.15 12.65 -8.50
N GLN A 123 -0.56 13.00 -9.73
CA GLN A 123 -1.97 13.23 -10.07
C GLN A 123 -2.81 11.97 -9.89
N GLY A 124 -2.31 10.80 -10.28
CA GLY A 124 -2.96 9.51 -10.04
C GLY A 124 -3.17 9.23 -8.55
N GLY A 125 -2.13 9.46 -7.74
CA GLY A 125 -2.23 9.33 -6.28
C GLY A 125 -3.25 10.27 -5.65
N LEU A 126 -3.24 11.55 -6.08
CA LEU A 126 -4.20 12.56 -5.65
C LEU A 126 -5.63 12.15 -6.02
N SER A 127 -5.86 11.73 -7.27
CA SER A 127 -7.19 11.30 -7.74
C SER A 127 -7.75 10.13 -6.91
N CYS A 128 -6.89 9.16 -6.53
CA CYS A 128 -7.29 8.06 -5.65
C CYS A 128 -7.70 8.56 -4.25
N CYS A 129 -6.92 9.45 -3.66
CA CYS A 129 -7.19 10.04 -2.35
C CYS A 129 -8.48 10.88 -2.36
N ASP A 130 -8.66 11.75 -3.37
CA ASP A 130 -9.85 12.60 -3.54
C ASP A 130 -11.13 11.76 -3.70
N GLY A 131 -11.06 10.66 -4.45
CA GLY A 131 -12.17 9.73 -4.60
C GLY A 131 -12.68 9.12 -3.30
N LEU A 132 -11.84 9.12 -2.26
CA LEU A 132 -12.16 8.64 -0.90
C LEU A 132 -12.30 9.77 0.12
N SER A 133 -12.22 11.03 -0.31
CA SER A 133 -12.21 12.21 0.55
C SER A 133 -11.08 12.17 1.61
N VAL A 134 -9.92 11.65 1.24
CA VAL A 134 -8.71 11.60 2.06
C VAL A 134 -7.76 12.70 1.58
N PRO A 135 -7.48 13.73 2.37
CA PRO A 135 -6.59 14.81 1.94
C PRO A 135 -5.14 14.31 1.81
N LEU A 136 -4.55 14.52 0.63
CA LEU A 136 -3.12 14.37 0.40
C LEU A 136 -2.45 15.71 0.73
N VAL A 137 -1.84 15.83 1.93
CA VAL A 137 -1.49 17.13 2.53
C VAL A 137 -0.04 17.50 2.39
N GLY A 138 0.81 16.61 1.91
CA GLY A 138 2.24 16.88 1.76
C GLY A 138 3.01 15.63 1.36
N GLY A 139 4.28 15.59 1.75
CA GLY A 139 5.12 14.43 1.48
C GLY A 139 6.60 14.77 1.47
N HIS A 140 7.39 13.81 1.00
CA HIS A 140 8.83 13.94 0.83
C HIS A 140 9.25 13.40 -0.53
N SER A 141 10.18 14.09 -1.20
CA SER A 141 10.73 13.68 -2.48
C SER A 141 12.25 13.68 -2.47
N ILE A 142 12.84 12.69 -3.13
CA ILE A 142 14.27 12.59 -3.31
C ILE A 142 14.61 12.31 -4.77
N ASP A 143 15.77 12.76 -5.22
CA ASP A 143 16.40 12.24 -6.43
C ASP A 143 16.88 10.83 -6.14
N SER A 144 16.45 9.85 -6.93
CA SER A 144 16.74 8.43 -6.70
C SER A 144 16.99 7.71 -8.02
N ARG A 145 17.77 6.64 -7.96
CA ARG A 145 18.11 5.85 -9.15
C ARG A 145 16.90 5.15 -9.76
N ASP A 146 16.03 4.61 -8.90
CA ASP A 146 14.82 3.90 -9.32
C ASP A 146 13.59 4.77 -8.99
N PRO A 147 12.59 4.90 -9.87
CA PRO A 147 11.36 5.59 -9.55
C PRO A 147 10.59 4.79 -8.49
N ILE A 148 10.20 5.45 -7.42
CA ILE A 148 9.34 4.91 -6.37
C ILE A 148 8.23 5.90 -6.06
N TYR A 149 7.05 5.38 -5.77
CA TYR A 149 5.93 6.18 -5.31
C TYR A 149 5.07 5.38 -4.33
N GLY A 150 4.52 6.06 -3.36
CA GLY A 150 3.58 5.54 -2.40
C GLY A 150 3.15 6.59 -1.40
N LEU A 151 2.46 6.15 -0.36
CA LEU A 151 1.93 7.04 0.66
C LEU A 151 2.33 6.57 2.07
N SER A 152 2.48 7.53 2.96
CA SER A 152 2.35 7.33 4.39
C SER A 152 0.94 7.77 4.78
N VAL A 153 0.15 6.86 5.34
CA VAL A 153 -1.28 7.08 5.62
C VAL A 153 -1.53 7.01 7.11
N THR A 154 -2.23 8.02 7.62
CA THR A 154 -2.75 8.05 8.99
C THR A 154 -4.24 7.77 8.96
N GLY A 155 -4.70 6.90 9.85
CA GLY A 155 -6.10 6.53 10.00
C GLY A 155 -6.56 6.51 11.46
N LEU A 156 -7.85 6.35 11.65
CA LEU A 156 -8.47 6.16 12.96
C LEU A 156 -9.36 4.93 12.95
N VAL A 157 -9.42 4.24 14.09
CA VAL A 157 -10.34 3.12 14.33
C VAL A 157 -10.85 3.15 15.77
N GLU A 158 -12.10 2.78 15.99
CA GLU A 158 -12.57 2.46 17.33
C GLU A 158 -11.85 1.21 17.82
N LYS A 159 -11.32 1.23 19.04
CA LYS A 159 -10.54 0.10 19.60
C LYS A 159 -11.30 -1.23 19.53
N ALA A 160 -12.62 -1.21 19.70
CA ALA A 160 -13.49 -2.38 19.62
C ALA A 160 -13.62 -2.96 18.18
N LYS A 161 -13.35 -2.14 17.16
CA LYS A 161 -13.44 -2.52 15.73
C LYS A 161 -12.09 -2.85 15.11
N LEU A 162 -11.00 -2.71 15.87
CA LEU A 162 -9.66 -3.04 15.39
C LEU A 162 -9.61 -4.51 14.95
N ARG A 163 -9.04 -4.76 13.78
CA ARG A 163 -8.76 -6.09 13.23
C ARG A 163 -7.26 -6.25 13.07
N THR A 164 -6.75 -7.41 13.45
CA THR A 164 -5.34 -7.76 13.31
C THR A 164 -5.21 -9.19 12.79
N ASN A 165 -4.09 -9.50 12.13
CA ASN A 165 -3.81 -10.85 11.62
C ASN A 165 -3.83 -11.91 12.73
N ALA A 166 -3.44 -11.54 13.96
CA ALA A 166 -3.42 -12.42 15.11
C ALA A 166 -4.81 -12.82 15.64
N MET A 167 -5.89 -12.16 15.19
CA MET A 167 -7.26 -12.45 15.62
C MET A 167 -7.91 -13.62 14.87
N ALA A 168 -7.31 -14.09 13.76
CA ALA A 168 -7.79 -15.27 13.02
C ALA A 168 -7.77 -16.52 13.91
N LYS A 169 -8.78 -17.38 13.77
CA LYS A 169 -9.00 -18.57 14.58
C LYS A 169 -8.96 -19.83 13.72
N ALA A 170 -8.59 -20.94 14.32
CA ALA A 170 -8.70 -22.24 13.67
C ALA A 170 -10.17 -22.53 13.30
N SER A 171 -10.40 -22.99 12.08
CA SER A 171 -11.73 -23.23 11.48
C SER A 171 -12.46 -22.00 10.97
N ASP A 172 -11.83 -20.82 10.94
CA ASP A 172 -12.40 -19.68 10.23
C ASP A 172 -12.44 -19.93 8.72
N TYR A 173 -13.47 -19.43 8.07
CA TYR A 173 -13.53 -19.37 6.61
C TYR A 173 -12.71 -18.21 6.10
N ILE A 174 -11.92 -18.45 5.05
CA ILE A 174 -11.15 -17.39 4.38
C ILE A 174 -11.95 -16.93 3.15
N ALA A 175 -12.26 -15.64 3.10
CA ALA A 175 -12.91 -15.01 1.97
C ALA A 175 -11.90 -14.13 1.20
N ILE A 176 -11.96 -14.19 -0.13
CA ILE A 176 -11.13 -13.36 -1.02
C ILE A 176 -12.04 -12.34 -1.69
N THR A 177 -11.78 -11.06 -1.49
CA THR A 177 -12.62 -9.96 -1.99
C THR A 177 -12.22 -9.44 -3.37
N LYS A 178 -11.08 -9.89 -3.91
CA LYS A 178 -10.59 -9.57 -5.25
C LYS A 178 -10.10 -10.82 -5.97
N PRO A 179 -10.12 -10.85 -7.32
CA PRO A 179 -9.57 -11.97 -8.08
C PRO A 179 -8.08 -12.21 -7.80
N LEU A 180 -7.66 -13.47 -7.86
CA LEU A 180 -6.25 -13.87 -7.85
C LEU A 180 -5.64 -13.68 -9.25
N GLY A 181 -4.30 -13.59 -9.31
CA GLY A 181 -3.55 -13.58 -10.57
C GLY A 181 -2.91 -12.23 -10.95
N ILE A 182 -3.07 -11.19 -10.13
CA ILE A 182 -2.48 -9.85 -10.38
C ILE A 182 -0.97 -9.94 -10.61
N GLY A 183 -0.25 -10.73 -9.81
CA GLY A 183 1.20 -10.91 -9.96
C GLY A 183 1.61 -11.50 -11.30
N MET A 184 0.81 -12.42 -11.86
CA MET A 184 1.04 -12.98 -13.19
C MET A 184 0.73 -11.95 -14.29
N LEU A 185 -0.38 -11.21 -14.17
CA LEU A 185 -0.76 -10.18 -15.13
C LEU A 185 0.25 -9.03 -15.15
N SER A 186 0.70 -8.54 -14.01
CA SER A 186 1.73 -7.48 -13.95
C SER A 186 3.08 -7.95 -14.50
N ALA A 187 3.45 -9.21 -14.28
CA ALA A 187 4.65 -9.79 -14.90
C ALA A 187 4.52 -9.95 -16.43
N ALA A 188 3.35 -10.32 -16.93
CA ALA A 188 3.05 -10.39 -18.36
C ALA A 188 3.08 -8.98 -18.99
N HIS A 189 2.43 -8.00 -18.34
CA HIS A 189 2.43 -6.60 -18.77
C HIS A 189 3.86 -6.04 -18.88
N LYS A 190 4.67 -6.22 -17.84
CA LYS A 190 6.08 -5.79 -17.85
C LYS A 190 6.89 -6.39 -19.00
N ARG A 191 6.60 -7.64 -19.40
CA ARG A 191 7.26 -8.35 -20.49
C ARG A 191 6.67 -8.02 -21.87
N GLY A 192 5.61 -7.22 -21.94
CA GLY A 192 4.90 -6.91 -23.18
C GLY A 192 4.12 -8.12 -23.75
N LEU A 193 3.71 -9.05 -22.88
CA LEU A 193 2.98 -10.27 -23.24
C LEU A 193 1.48 -10.19 -22.96
N SER A 194 1.01 -9.10 -22.34
CA SER A 194 -0.41 -8.87 -22.08
C SER A 194 -1.08 -8.13 -23.24
N ASP A 195 -2.33 -8.48 -23.53
CA ASP A 195 -3.19 -7.76 -24.46
C ASP A 195 -3.92 -6.57 -23.76
N GLU A 196 -4.68 -5.80 -24.54
CA GLU A 196 -5.41 -4.62 -24.06
C GLU A 196 -6.48 -4.97 -23.01
N ALA A 197 -7.21 -6.07 -23.20
CA ALA A 197 -8.24 -6.52 -22.25
C ALA A 197 -7.63 -6.94 -20.90
N GLN A 198 -6.49 -7.64 -20.95
CA GLN A 198 -5.72 -8.03 -19.77
C GLN A 198 -5.15 -6.81 -19.03
N ASN A 199 -4.64 -5.82 -19.76
CA ASN A 199 -4.15 -4.57 -19.19
C ASN A 199 -5.27 -3.80 -18.51
N LYS A 200 -6.43 -3.69 -19.15
CA LYS A 200 -7.61 -3.05 -18.55
C LYS A 200 -8.04 -3.73 -17.25
N ALA A 201 -8.16 -5.07 -17.26
CA ALA A 201 -8.50 -5.83 -16.06
C ALA A 201 -7.47 -5.65 -14.93
N LEU A 202 -6.18 -5.62 -15.29
CA LEU A 202 -5.10 -5.36 -14.34
C LEU A 202 -5.25 -3.98 -13.70
N TYR A 203 -5.49 -2.94 -14.51
CA TYR A 203 -5.60 -1.55 -14.05
C TYR A 203 -6.81 -1.36 -13.13
N GLU A 204 -7.97 -1.92 -13.50
CA GLU A 204 -9.19 -1.87 -12.68
C GLU A 204 -8.98 -2.49 -11.29
N ILE A 205 -8.31 -3.64 -11.21
CA ILE A 205 -8.07 -4.33 -9.94
C ILE A 205 -7.02 -3.59 -9.10
N LEU A 206 -5.94 -3.09 -9.71
CA LEU A 206 -4.86 -2.39 -9.01
C LEU A 206 -5.31 -1.07 -8.38
N THR A 207 -6.21 -0.34 -9.05
CA THR A 207 -6.67 0.97 -8.59
C THR A 207 -7.86 0.91 -7.63
N GLN A 208 -8.44 -0.28 -7.43
CA GLN A 208 -9.53 -0.48 -6.49
C GLN A 208 -9.02 -0.53 -5.05
N VAL A 209 -9.45 0.41 -4.21
CA VAL A 209 -9.16 0.41 -2.77
C VAL A 209 -10.02 -0.60 -2.02
N ASN A 210 -9.48 -1.27 -1.01
CA ASN A 210 -10.17 -2.28 -0.20
C ASN A 210 -11.04 -1.66 0.90
N THR A 211 -11.89 -0.70 0.55
CA THR A 211 -12.76 0.03 1.50
C THR A 211 -13.73 -0.86 2.27
N ILE A 212 -14.00 -2.05 1.76
CA ILE A 212 -14.85 -3.07 2.40
C ILE A 212 -14.36 -3.42 3.81
N GLY A 213 -13.05 -3.33 4.09
CA GLY A 213 -12.47 -3.64 5.40
C GLY A 213 -13.12 -2.87 6.55
N ALA A 214 -13.41 -1.56 6.35
CA ALA A 214 -14.10 -0.76 7.36
C ALA A 214 -15.52 -1.28 7.66
N SER A 215 -16.24 -1.79 6.65
CA SER A 215 -17.59 -2.35 6.83
C SER A 215 -17.54 -3.74 7.47
N LEU A 216 -16.52 -4.54 7.15
CA LEU A 216 -16.32 -5.86 7.74
C LEU A 216 -16.02 -5.78 9.23
N ALA A 217 -15.41 -4.69 9.69
CA ALA A 217 -15.13 -4.45 11.11
C ALA A 217 -16.41 -4.32 11.97
N ASP A 218 -17.53 -3.97 11.36
CA ASP A 218 -18.84 -3.88 12.02
C ASP A 218 -19.60 -5.22 12.09
N ILE A 219 -19.09 -6.27 11.42
CA ILE A 219 -19.76 -7.57 11.33
C ILE A 219 -19.27 -8.48 12.44
N ASN A 220 -20.19 -8.93 13.31
CA ASN A 220 -19.90 -9.96 14.30
C ASN A 220 -19.51 -11.26 13.60
N GLY A 221 -18.36 -11.85 14.00
CA GLY A 221 -17.85 -13.09 13.42
C GLY A 221 -16.78 -12.90 12.34
N VAL A 222 -16.52 -11.68 11.90
CA VAL A 222 -15.29 -11.36 11.15
C VAL A 222 -14.17 -11.15 12.18
N HIS A 223 -13.20 -12.06 12.20
CA HIS A 223 -12.17 -12.06 13.24
C HIS A 223 -10.93 -11.26 12.83
N ALA A 224 -10.48 -11.37 11.57
CA ALA A 224 -9.25 -10.75 11.07
C ALA A 224 -9.47 -10.12 9.71
#